data_5c9e56ea475d1a571d5906ac1e0c187b
#
_entry.id   5c9e56ea475d1a571d5906ac1e0c187b
#
_cell.length_a   1.000
_cell.length_b   1.000
_cell.length_c   1.000
_cell.angle_alpha   90.00
_cell.angle_beta   90.00
_cell.angle_gamma   90.00
#
_symmetry.space_group_name_H-M   'P 1'
#
loop_
_entity.id
_entity.type
_entity.pdbx_description
1 polymer ?
#
loop_
_entity_poly.entity_id
_entity_poly.type
_entity_poly.pdbx_seq_one_letter_code
_entity_poly.pdbx_strand_id
1 'polypeptide(L)'
;DKSKVKVTAVDASQTAVAYNDGKVAAINNNFMVSAGVTPDNAIVKDNPDDPAAAPYINVWATRADQVNNEDYLKLVEIFHDPEVQKAVQEDTSGSAVEVKKSQDELNKILSDTEEQFRNEGAGE
;
A
#
# COMPACT_ATOMS: atom_id res chain seq x y z
N ASP A 1 -18.23 21.02 2.37
CA ASP A 1 -17.64 20.21 1.31
C ASP A 1 -17.99 20.81 -0.06
N LYS A 2 -16.97 21.14 -0.87
CA LYS A 2 -17.17 21.74 -2.22
C LYS A 2 -16.97 20.71 -3.33
N SER A 3 -16.73 19.44 -2.97
CA SER A 3 -16.53 18.37 -3.96
C SER A 3 -17.83 18.07 -4.70
N LYS A 4 -17.74 17.99 -6.03
CA LYS A 4 -18.83 17.52 -6.90
C LYS A 4 -18.76 16.01 -7.13
N VAL A 5 -17.72 15.35 -6.61
CA VAL A 5 -17.50 13.92 -6.77
C VAL A 5 -18.12 13.19 -5.58
N LYS A 6 -18.98 12.21 -5.90
CA LYS A 6 -19.50 11.28 -4.90
C LYS A 6 -18.58 10.06 -4.84
N VAL A 7 -17.95 9.85 -3.69
CA VAL A 7 -17.14 8.66 -3.42
C VAL A 7 -18.04 7.57 -2.82
N THR A 8 -17.91 6.35 -3.33
CA THR A 8 -18.58 5.17 -2.80
C THR A 8 -17.53 4.16 -2.38
N ALA A 9 -17.52 3.80 -1.10
CA ALA A 9 -16.64 2.76 -0.58
C ALA A 9 -17.13 1.38 -1.03
N VAL A 10 -16.21 0.56 -1.51
CA VAL A 10 -16.44 -0.84 -1.90
C VAL A 10 -15.26 -1.68 -1.40
N ASP A 11 -15.44 -2.99 -1.36
CA ASP A 11 -14.33 -3.91 -1.11
C ASP A 11 -13.22 -3.72 -2.15
N ALA A 12 -11.96 -3.80 -1.73
CA ALA A 12 -10.81 -3.55 -2.61
C ALA A 12 -10.81 -4.47 -3.85
N SER A 13 -11.24 -5.71 -3.70
CA SER A 13 -11.39 -6.66 -4.82
C SER A 13 -12.45 -6.25 -5.83
N GLN A 14 -13.42 -5.44 -5.44
CA GLN A 14 -14.51 -4.96 -6.30
C GLN A 14 -14.15 -3.68 -7.07
N THR A 15 -13.04 -3.04 -6.75
CA THR A 15 -12.59 -1.83 -7.45
C THR A 15 -12.25 -2.11 -8.91
N ALA A 16 -11.66 -3.28 -9.19
CA ALA A 16 -11.37 -3.78 -10.53
C ALA A 16 -12.67 -3.99 -11.35
N VAL A 17 -13.70 -4.55 -10.73
CA VAL A 17 -15.02 -4.75 -11.37
C VAL A 17 -15.64 -3.40 -11.70
N ALA A 18 -15.62 -2.44 -10.77
CA ALA A 18 -16.15 -1.10 -11.01
C ALA A 18 -15.44 -0.38 -12.17
N TYR A 19 -14.13 -0.55 -12.29
CA TYR A 19 -13.35 -0.02 -13.41
C TYR A 19 -13.79 -0.65 -14.74
N ASN A 20 -13.94 -1.96 -14.80
CA ASN A 20 -14.37 -2.68 -15.99
C ASN A 20 -15.82 -2.33 -16.40
N ASP A 21 -16.64 -1.92 -15.44
CA ASP A 21 -18.00 -1.34 -15.68
C ASP A 21 -17.95 0.13 -16.15
N GLY A 22 -16.77 0.67 -16.45
CA GLY A 22 -16.58 2.02 -16.97
C GLY A 22 -16.62 3.13 -15.91
N LYS A 23 -16.46 2.80 -14.64
CA LYS A 23 -16.39 3.79 -13.54
C LYS A 23 -14.95 4.21 -13.28
N VAL A 24 -14.76 5.42 -12.78
CA VAL A 24 -13.48 5.83 -12.21
C VAL A 24 -13.33 5.13 -10.86
N ALA A 25 -12.22 4.43 -10.65
CA ALA A 25 -11.98 3.66 -9.44
C ALA A 25 -10.55 3.90 -8.93
N ALA A 26 -10.37 3.91 -7.61
CA ALA A 26 -9.06 3.78 -6.98
C ALA A 26 -8.77 2.29 -6.80
N ILE A 27 -7.75 1.78 -7.47
CA ILE A 27 -7.42 0.36 -7.51
C ILE A 27 -6.06 0.16 -6.85
N ASN A 28 -6.01 -0.68 -5.83
CA ASN A 28 -4.75 -1.08 -5.21
C ASN A 28 -3.90 -1.87 -6.22
N ASN A 29 -2.59 -1.69 -6.15
CA ASN A 29 -1.63 -2.28 -7.08
C ASN A 29 -1.81 -3.78 -7.28
N ASN A 30 -2.01 -4.55 -6.20
CA ASN A 30 -2.19 -6.00 -6.25
C ASN A 30 -3.46 -6.47 -6.98
N PHE A 31 -4.42 -5.57 -7.27
CA PHE A 31 -5.63 -5.89 -8.05
C PHE A 31 -5.56 -5.41 -9.51
N MET A 32 -4.53 -4.66 -9.89
CA MET A 32 -4.41 -4.09 -11.24
C MET A 32 -4.28 -5.16 -12.32
N VAL A 33 -3.39 -6.14 -12.11
CA VAL A 33 -3.13 -7.21 -13.08
C VAL A 33 -4.39 -8.03 -13.36
N SER A 34 -5.12 -8.41 -12.31
CA SER A 34 -6.37 -9.15 -12.44
C SER A 34 -7.50 -8.34 -13.10
N ALA A 35 -7.42 -7.01 -13.04
CA ALA A 35 -8.34 -6.11 -13.73
C ALA A 35 -7.97 -5.86 -15.20
N GLY A 36 -6.83 -6.36 -15.67
CA GLY A 36 -6.28 -6.01 -16.97
C GLY A 36 -5.85 -4.54 -17.09
N VAL A 37 -5.57 -3.91 -15.94
CA VAL A 37 -5.13 -2.50 -15.85
C VAL A 37 -3.61 -2.46 -15.77
N THR A 38 -3.01 -1.58 -16.56
CA THR A 38 -1.58 -1.30 -16.49
C THR A 38 -1.33 0.07 -15.83
N PRO A 39 -0.12 0.32 -15.31
CA PRO A 39 0.22 1.63 -14.75
C PRO A 39 -0.02 2.81 -15.70
N ASP A 40 0.03 2.57 -17.01
CA ASP A 40 -0.19 3.59 -18.03
C ASP A 40 -1.66 4.03 -18.17
N ASN A 41 -2.59 3.22 -17.67
CA ASN A 41 -4.01 3.57 -17.65
C ASN A 41 -4.39 4.48 -16.47
N ALA A 42 -3.49 4.68 -15.52
CA ALA A 42 -3.77 5.48 -14.32
C ALA A 42 -3.77 6.98 -14.65
N ILE A 43 -4.85 7.67 -14.30
CA ILE A 43 -4.94 9.14 -14.38
C ILE A 43 -4.04 9.78 -13.30
N VAL A 44 -3.99 9.18 -12.11
CA VAL A 44 -3.16 9.59 -10.98
C VAL A 44 -2.63 8.33 -10.31
N LYS A 45 -1.38 8.37 -9.89
CA LYS A 45 -0.74 7.37 -9.04
C LYS A 45 -0.27 8.06 -7.76
N ASP A 46 -0.39 7.37 -6.63
CA ASP A 46 0.25 7.80 -5.40
C ASP A 46 1.79 7.68 -5.51
N ASN A 47 2.46 8.48 -4.72
CA ASN A 47 3.92 8.43 -4.62
C ASN A 47 4.28 7.88 -3.23
N PRO A 48 4.94 6.72 -3.11
CA PRO A 48 5.31 6.14 -1.81
C PRO A 48 6.31 7.00 -1.03
N ASP A 49 6.99 7.94 -1.68
CA ASP A 49 7.87 8.92 -1.03
C ASP A 49 7.09 10.11 -0.45
N ASP A 50 5.81 10.26 -0.77
CA ASP A 50 4.98 11.29 -0.18
C ASP A 50 4.70 10.94 1.29
N PRO A 51 4.94 11.86 2.25
CA PRO A 51 4.59 11.63 3.65
C PRO A 51 3.13 11.22 3.87
N ALA A 52 2.20 11.66 3.02
CA ALA A 52 0.79 11.28 3.09
C ALA A 52 0.56 9.80 2.69
N ALA A 53 1.48 9.18 1.95
CA ALA A 53 1.42 7.77 1.59
C ALA A 53 2.00 6.84 2.67
N ALA A 54 2.76 7.37 3.62
CA ALA A 54 3.45 6.58 4.63
C ALA A 54 2.53 5.62 5.42
N PRO A 55 1.30 6.00 5.83
CA PRO A 55 0.38 5.08 6.52
C PRO A 55 -0.09 3.88 5.69
N TYR A 56 0.09 3.94 4.37
CA TYR A 56 -0.43 2.93 3.42
C TYR A 56 0.64 2.00 2.87
N ILE A 57 1.87 2.11 3.36
CA ILE A 57 2.97 1.21 2.98
C ILE A 57 2.67 -0.20 3.47
N ASN A 58 2.78 -1.19 2.58
CA ASN A 58 2.69 -2.60 2.96
C ASN A 58 3.90 -2.99 3.80
N VAL A 59 3.68 -3.72 4.88
CA VAL A 59 4.71 -4.09 5.84
C VAL A 59 4.67 -5.58 6.18
N TRP A 60 5.80 -6.11 6.58
CA TRP A 60 5.87 -7.38 7.28
C TRP A 60 5.48 -7.15 8.75
N ALA A 61 4.39 -7.74 9.18
CA ALA A 61 3.89 -7.61 10.55
C ALA A 61 4.06 -8.92 11.30
N THR A 62 4.48 -8.82 12.55
CA THR A 62 4.59 -9.96 13.46
C THR A 62 4.12 -9.58 14.85
N ARG A 63 3.99 -10.57 15.75
CA ARG A 63 3.69 -10.31 17.16
C ARG A 63 4.86 -9.59 17.82
N ALA A 64 4.56 -8.76 18.81
CA ALA A 64 5.58 -7.97 19.52
C ALA A 64 6.69 -8.83 20.16
N ASP A 65 6.35 -10.06 20.61
CA ASP A 65 7.31 -11.01 21.18
C ASP A 65 8.18 -11.72 20.13
N GLN A 66 7.91 -11.52 18.84
CA GLN A 66 8.63 -12.12 17.71
C GLN A 66 9.36 -11.10 16.82
N VAL A 67 9.37 -9.85 17.19
CA VAL A 67 9.95 -8.76 16.37
C VAL A 67 11.45 -8.94 16.08
N ASN A 68 12.16 -9.61 16.97
CA ASN A 68 13.59 -9.92 16.83
C ASN A 68 13.85 -11.39 16.42
N ASN A 69 12.84 -12.09 15.92
CA ASN A 69 13.02 -13.46 15.44
C ASN A 69 13.90 -13.45 14.19
N GLU A 70 15.04 -14.16 14.26
CA GLU A 70 16.05 -14.17 13.21
C GLU A 70 15.53 -14.73 11.89
N ASP A 71 14.64 -15.73 11.93
CA ASP A 71 14.06 -16.31 10.73
C ASP A 71 13.15 -15.29 10.00
N TYR A 72 12.37 -14.48 10.76
CA TYR A 72 11.52 -13.44 10.18
C TYR A 72 12.34 -12.29 9.61
N LEU A 73 13.40 -11.88 10.31
CA LEU A 73 14.33 -10.87 9.80
C LEU A 73 15.03 -11.36 8.53
N LYS A 74 15.36 -12.65 8.47
CA LYS A 74 15.93 -13.25 7.27
C LYS A 74 14.96 -13.25 6.08
N LEU A 75 13.66 -13.47 6.30
CA LEU A 75 12.66 -13.35 5.25
C LEU A 75 12.58 -11.93 4.67
N VAL A 76 12.70 -10.91 5.53
CA VAL A 76 12.75 -9.51 5.08
C VAL A 76 13.97 -9.24 4.21
N GLU A 77 15.16 -9.76 4.60
CA GLU A 77 16.37 -9.65 3.77
C GLU A 77 16.18 -10.33 2.40
N ILE A 78 15.62 -11.54 2.39
CA ILE A 78 15.36 -12.29 1.16
C ILE A 78 14.38 -11.53 0.26
N PHE A 79 13.35 -10.90 0.83
CA PHE A 79 12.41 -10.09 0.06
C PHE A 79 13.11 -8.96 -0.71
N HIS A 80 14.16 -8.37 -0.12
CA HIS A 80 14.95 -7.31 -0.74
C HIS A 80 16.09 -7.81 -1.64
N ASP A 81 16.18 -9.12 -1.85
CA ASP A 81 17.15 -9.69 -2.81
C ASP A 81 16.80 -9.25 -4.24
N PRO A 82 17.78 -8.88 -5.07
CA PRO A 82 17.54 -8.43 -6.44
C PRO A 82 16.78 -9.42 -7.32
N GLU A 83 16.97 -10.73 -7.12
CA GLU A 83 16.25 -11.75 -7.90
C GLU A 83 14.77 -11.80 -7.49
N VAL A 84 14.49 -11.67 -6.19
CA VAL A 84 13.11 -11.61 -5.67
C VAL A 84 12.43 -10.32 -6.14
N GLN A 85 13.11 -9.17 -6.04
CA GLN A 85 12.58 -7.90 -6.52
C GLN A 85 12.31 -7.92 -8.02
N LYS A 86 13.16 -8.58 -8.81
CA LYS A 86 12.90 -8.77 -10.24
C LYS A 86 11.61 -9.57 -10.47
N ALA A 87 11.40 -10.66 -9.74
CA ALA A 87 10.16 -11.45 -9.84
C ALA A 87 8.92 -10.64 -9.43
N VAL A 88 9.04 -9.80 -8.39
CA VAL A 88 7.97 -8.86 -7.97
C VAL A 88 7.65 -7.87 -9.10
N GLN A 89 8.64 -7.31 -9.76
CA GLN A 89 8.43 -6.40 -10.88
C GLN A 89 7.75 -7.10 -12.08
N GLU A 90 8.15 -8.33 -12.37
CA GLU A 90 7.53 -9.12 -13.45
C GLU A 90 6.06 -9.43 -13.12
N ASP A 91 5.75 -9.88 -11.91
CA ASP A 91 4.39 -10.22 -11.45
C ASP A 91 3.46 -8.98 -11.44
N THR A 92 3.99 -7.84 -11.04
CA THR A 92 3.22 -6.58 -10.93
C THR A 92 3.26 -5.73 -12.20
N SER A 93 3.81 -6.24 -13.29
CA SER A 93 3.98 -5.49 -14.55
C SER A 93 4.69 -4.14 -14.37
N GLY A 94 5.67 -4.09 -13.47
CA GLY A 94 6.48 -2.90 -13.18
C GLY A 94 5.78 -1.84 -12.33
N SER A 95 4.63 -2.15 -11.75
CA SER A 95 3.87 -1.19 -10.93
C SER A 95 4.28 -1.16 -9.45
N ALA A 96 4.95 -2.20 -8.95
CA ALA A 96 5.43 -2.22 -7.57
C ALA A 96 6.57 -1.23 -7.35
N VAL A 97 6.58 -0.60 -6.19
CA VAL A 97 7.69 0.25 -5.73
C VAL A 97 8.28 -0.38 -4.47
N GLU A 98 9.55 -0.71 -4.53
CA GLU A 98 10.27 -1.22 -3.36
C GLU A 98 10.49 -0.08 -2.35
N VAL A 99 10.02 -0.28 -1.12
CA VAL A 99 10.21 0.66 -0.02
C VAL A 99 11.10 0.01 1.04
N LYS A 100 12.20 0.68 1.38
CA LYS A 100 13.13 0.24 2.43
C LYS A 100 13.04 1.22 3.60
N LYS A 101 12.52 0.76 4.72
CA LYS A 101 12.46 1.53 5.96
C LYS A 101 12.94 0.68 7.12
N SER A 102 13.65 1.31 8.03
CA SER A 102 14.05 0.69 9.29
C SER A 102 12.84 0.47 10.20
N GLN A 103 13.00 -0.43 11.16
CA GLN A 103 11.97 -0.68 12.18
C GLN A 103 11.60 0.59 12.95
N ASP A 104 12.57 1.44 13.26
CA ASP A 104 12.31 2.70 13.97
C ASP A 104 11.47 3.67 13.13
N GLU A 105 11.74 3.76 11.82
CA GLU A 105 10.93 4.57 10.90
C GLU A 105 9.50 4.03 10.80
N LEU A 106 9.32 2.70 10.71
CA LEU A 106 7.99 2.08 10.66
C LEU A 106 7.23 2.28 11.98
N ASN A 107 7.91 2.14 13.13
CA ASN A 107 7.32 2.40 14.45
C ASN A 107 6.89 3.87 14.59
N LYS A 108 7.70 4.79 14.06
CA LYS A 108 7.33 6.22 14.05
C LYS A 108 6.09 6.47 13.20
N ILE A 109 6.03 5.91 11.98
CA ILE A 109 4.86 6.03 11.10
C ILE A 109 3.60 5.49 11.80
N LEU A 110 3.70 4.34 12.46
CA LEU A 110 2.59 3.76 13.23
C LEU A 110 2.13 4.69 14.33
N SER A 111 3.06 5.20 15.15
CA SER A 111 2.73 6.12 16.25
C SER A 111 2.08 7.42 15.76
N ASP A 112 2.63 8.02 14.72
CA ASP A 112 2.09 9.25 14.12
C ASP A 112 0.67 9.01 13.56
N THR A 113 0.45 7.87 12.90
CA THR A 113 -0.86 7.47 12.36
C THR A 113 -1.88 7.24 13.46
N GLU A 114 -1.52 6.53 14.53
CA GLU A 114 -2.40 6.31 15.68
C GLU A 114 -2.77 7.62 16.39
N GLU A 115 -1.84 8.57 16.48
CA GLU A 115 -2.09 9.88 17.06
C GLU A 115 -3.08 10.68 16.20
N GLN A 116 -2.89 10.66 14.87
CA GLN A 116 -3.80 11.30 13.93
C GLN A 116 -5.23 10.77 14.09
N PHE A 117 -5.42 9.45 14.05
CA PHE A 117 -6.75 8.85 14.19
C PHE A 117 -7.39 9.12 15.55
N ARG A 118 -6.60 9.16 16.64
CA ARG A 118 -7.13 9.54 17.96
C ARG A 118 -7.64 10.99 17.99
N ASN A 119 -6.93 11.88 17.30
CA ASN A 119 -7.31 13.31 17.24
C ASN A 119 -8.53 13.53 16.33
N GLU A 120 -8.65 12.79 15.23
CA GLU A 120 -9.80 12.83 14.32
C GLU A 120 -11.06 12.24 14.97
N GLY A 121 -10.93 11.11 15.70
CA GLY A 121 -12.06 10.47 16.41
C GLY A 121 -12.51 11.19 17.69
N ALA A 122 -11.71 12.11 18.22
CA ALA A 122 -12.10 12.93 19.38
C ALA A 122 -12.93 14.17 18.99
N GLY A 123 -13.19 14.38 17.70
CA GLY A 123 -13.95 15.51 17.15
C GLY A 123 -15.40 15.20 16.77
N GLU A 124 -15.87 13.98 16.97
CA GLU A 124 -17.27 13.56 16.89
C GLU A 124 -17.83 13.40 18.33
#